data_e0c2ceba84abf7a0c5c980f45cb3c609
#
_entry.id   e0c2ceba84abf7a0c5c980f45cb3c609
#
_cell.length_a   1.000
_cell.length_b   1.000
_cell.length_c   1.000
_cell.angle_alpha   90.00
_cell.angle_beta   90.00
_cell.angle_gamma   90.00
#
_symmetry.space_group_name_H-M   'P 1'
#
loop_
_entity.id
_entity.type
_entity.pdbx_description
1 polymer ?
#
loop_
_entity_poly.entity_id
_entity_poly.type
_entity_poly.pdbx_seq_one_letter_code
_entity_poly.pdbx_strand_id
1 'polypeptide(L)'
;MLRLKISAKVCPLLHSITTVSFSTSASASASPSISTVDLLDSYTVTPPIQPWPRRLHPKHLISLITREPNLDLALQIFHHASKFHPGFSHNYHTYHAILNRLSRSRAFHPKIDPLLSDLSNSGIKCSEDLFITLIRNFGVLGRPKLSFKTFLDIPKFGAQRSAKSLNALLNALVQNHEYGLVHSVFKNCGQRFGVRPNVFTCNILIKALCQKGDVETALKVLDEMPAMGFVPDVVTYTTVLGGYVLRGDMVGAKRVFGEVLDRGWHPDATTYTILMDGFVKQGKLVDAVKVMDEMEENKVGPNEVTYGVMIEAYCKAKKSGEAVNLLNDMLEKRYIPSSALCCKVIDILCHEGKAEDGCELWKRLLKNNCTPDNAISSTVIYWLCKEGKVWEAKKLFNQFKTDLIPSVMTYNMLISGLCEVGELCEAGRLWDDMVEKGCAPNAFTYNMLIKGFCKIGKAEEGIRILEEMLDKGCLPNKSTYGMLIEGLCDLGKEAEVTKVISLAMSNGDIESASWDLLLTKFVGDLDTGGAVMDKILVENVN
;
A
#
# COMPACT_ATOMS: atom_id res chain seq x y z
N MET A 1 -15.18 10.26 -44.75
CA MET A 1 -14.69 11.46 -44.07
C MET A 1 -15.35 11.57 -42.69
N LEU A 2 -14.84 10.88 -41.73
CA LEU A 2 -15.24 11.04 -40.34
C LEU A 2 -14.10 11.82 -39.65
N ARG A 3 -14.30 13.13 -39.53
CA ARG A 3 -13.44 13.97 -38.68
C ARG A 3 -13.70 13.54 -37.24
N LEU A 4 -12.78 12.80 -36.65
CA LEU A 4 -12.69 12.66 -35.20
C LEU A 4 -12.46 14.07 -34.63
N LYS A 5 -13.51 14.72 -34.16
CA LYS A 5 -13.40 15.86 -33.26
C LYS A 5 -13.03 15.36 -31.89
N ILE A 6 -11.78 14.98 -31.71
CA ILE A 6 -11.19 14.81 -30.39
C ILE A 6 -10.81 16.23 -29.97
N SER A 7 -11.55 16.90 -29.15
CA SER A 7 -11.15 18.16 -28.53
C SER A 7 -11.97 19.43 -28.75
N ALA A 8 -13.26 19.32 -28.97
CA ALA A 8 -14.07 20.56 -28.89
C ALA A 8 -15.10 20.58 -27.75
N LYS A 9 -15.11 19.57 -26.87
CA LYS A 9 -16.02 19.54 -25.71
C LYS A 9 -15.34 19.46 -24.35
N VAL A 10 -14.03 19.60 -24.27
CA VAL A 10 -13.28 19.43 -23.01
C VAL A 10 -12.92 20.77 -22.38
N CYS A 11 -13.70 21.80 -22.46
CA CYS A 11 -13.56 22.86 -21.46
C CYS A 11 -14.63 23.96 -21.48
N PRO A 12 -15.71 23.82 -20.72
CA PRO A 12 -16.31 25.00 -20.11
C PRO A 12 -16.10 25.12 -18.60
N LEU A 13 -15.51 24.13 -17.93
CA LEU A 13 -15.44 24.14 -16.44
C LEU A 13 -14.11 24.61 -15.85
N LEU A 14 -13.09 24.85 -16.65
CA LEU A 14 -11.81 25.40 -16.19
C LEU A 14 -11.65 26.92 -16.38
N HIS A 15 -12.65 27.61 -16.99
CA HIS A 15 -12.61 29.07 -17.17
C HIS A 15 -13.30 29.87 -16.06
N SER A 16 -13.85 29.23 -15.03
CA SER A 16 -14.56 29.92 -13.94
C SER A 16 -13.76 30.03 -12.63
N ILE A 17 -12.48 29.64 -12.59
CA ILE A 17 -11.67 29.72 -11.35
C ILE A 17 -10.51 30.74 -11.42
N THR A 18 -10.29 31.43 -12.53
CA THR A 18 -9.22 32.40 -12.65
C THR A 18 -9.69 33.75 -13.20
N THR A 19 -10.62 34.39 -12.54
CA THR A 19 -10.77 35.85 -12.58
C THR A 19 -11.58 36.33 -11.37
N VAL A 20 -10.98 36.31 -10.20
CA VAL A 20 -11.32 37.27 -9.16
C VAL A 20 -10.35 38.43 -9.33
N SER A 21 -10.74 39.36 -10.20
CA SER A 21 -10.09 40.67 -10.30
C SER A 21 -10.40 41.46 -9.04
N PHE A 22 -9.37 41.72 -8.25
CA PHE A 22 -9.42 42.75 -7.22
C PHE A 22 -9.49 44.12 -7.88
N SER A 23 -10.65 44.76 -7.85
CA SER A 23 -10.76 46.17 -8.11
C SER A 23 -10.31 46.93 -6.85
N THR A 24 -9.12 47.53 -6.93
CA THR A 24 -8.64 48.48 -5.95
C THR A 24 -9.33 49.81 -6.22
N SER A 25 -10.29 50.19 -5.38
CA SER A 25 -10.65 51.60 -5.19
C SER A 25 -10.01 52.07 -3.90
N ALA A 26 -9.03 52.94 -4.05
CA ALA A 26 -8.34 53.61 -2.97
C ALA A 26 -9.27 54.61 -2.26
N SER A 27 -9.47 54.43 -0.95
CA SER A 27 -9.74 55.56 -0.03
C SER A 27 -8.93 55.33 1.24
N ALA A 28 -7.97 56.21 1.44
CA ALA A 28 -7.09 56.23 2.60
C ALA A 28 -7.87 56.62 3.85
N SER A 29 -7.90 55.72 4.85
CA SER A 29 -8.04 56.10 6.24
C SER A 29 -7.20 55.12 7.07
N ALA A 30 -6.31 55.68 7.87
CA ALA A 30 -5.36 54.97 8.70
C ALA A 30 -6.08 54.00 9.66
N SER A 31 -5.75 52.72 9.55
CA SER A 31 -6.09 51.70 10.51
C SER A 31 -4.82 51.20 11.24
N PRO A 32 -4.89 50.91 12.56
CA PRO A 32 -3.74 50.51 13.34
C PRO A 32 -3.20 49.16 12.82
N SER A 33 -1.86 49.04 12.80
CA SER A 33 -1.15 47.82 12.47
C SER A 33 -1.52 46.69 13.44
N ILE A 34 -2.42 45.82 13.04
CA ILE A 34 -2.72 44.57 13.75
C ILE A 34 -1.51 43.66 13.53
N SER A 35 -0.86 43.27 14.63
CA SER A 35 0.27 42.32 14.57
C SER A 35 -0.21 40.95 14.07
N THR A 36 0.66 40.23 13.39
CA THR A 36 0.36 38.86 12.91
C THR A 36 0.03 37.87 14.04
N VAL A 37 0.37 38.24 15.29
CA VAL A 37 0.02 37.47 16.49
C VAL A 37 -1.46 37.65 16.84
N ASP A 38 -2.04 38.84 16.63
CA ASP A 38 -3.46 39.12 16.90
C ASP A 38 -4.39 38.43 15.88
N LEU A 39 -3.90 38.19 14.67
CA LEU A 39 -4.63 37.43 13.65
C LEU A 39 -4.73 35.93 13.97
N LEU A 40 -3.74 35.35 14.66
CA LEU A 40 -3.76 33.96 15.11
C LEU A 40 -4.67 33.74 16.33
N ASP A 41 -4.81 34.74 17.19
CA ASP A 41 -5.71 34.69 18.35
C ASP A 41 -7.20 34.91 18.00
N SER A 42 -7.49 35.49 16.83
CA SER A 42 -8.85 35.64 16.31
C SER A 42 -9.37 34.45 15.51
N TYR A 43 -8.55 33.43 15.31
CA TYR A 43 -8.93 32.23 14.57
C TYR A 43 -9.88 31.37 15.41
N THR A 44 -11.17 31.67 15.30
CA THR A 44 -12.20 30.78 15.84
C THR A 44 -12.09 29.44 15.14
N VAL A 45 -11.88 28.39 15.92
CA VAL A 45 -11.86 27.01 15.42
C VAL A 45 -13.19 26.76 14.71
N THR A 46 -13.17 26.86 13.39
CA THR A 46 -14.32 26.58 12.55
C THR A 46 -14.57 25.07 12.49
N PRO A 47 -15.72 24.65 12.04
CA PRO A 47 -16.32 23.34 12.28
C PRO A 47 -15.31 22.21 12.57
N PRO A 48 -15.63 21.27 13.42
CA PRO A 48 -16.95 20.78 13.83
C PRO A 48 -17.50 21.33 15.15
N ILE A 49 -16.95 22.42 15.67
CA ILE A 49 -17.16 22.85 17.07
C ILE A 49 -17.86 24.21 17.19
N GLN A 50 -18.61 24.65 16.21
CA GLN A 50 -19.39 25.87 16.36
C GLN A 50 -20.89 25.58 16.49
N PRO A 51 -21.51 26.17 17.52
CA PRO A 51 -20.91 26.83 18.70
C PRO A 51 -20.40 25.82 19.74
N TRP A 52 -19.34 26.16 20.47
CA TRP A 52 -18.90 25.37 21.62
C TRP A 52 -20.05 25.22 22.62
N PRO A 53 -20.30 24.00 23.17
CA PRO A 53 -21.35 23.82 24.18
C PRO A 53 -21.01 24.64 25.43
N ARG A 54 -22.02 25.28 26.05
CA ARG A 54 -21.84 26.12 27.28
C ARG A 54 -21.10 25.38 28.39
N ARG A 55 -21.23 24.05 28.46
CA ARG A 55 -20.45 23.19 29.37
C ARG A 55 -19.78 22.11 28.52
N LEU A 56 -18.45 22.14 28.45
CA LEU A 56 -17.67 21.13 27.75
C LEU A 56 -17.44 19.92 28.66
N HIS A 57 -17.89 18.77 28.27
CA HIS A 57 -17.66 17.52 29.00
C HIS A 57 -16.48 16.75 28.37
N PRO A 58 -15.58 16.12 29.17
CA PRO A 58 -14.44 15.37 28.64
C PRO A 58 -14.79 14.34 27.57
N LYS A 59 -15.92 13.62 27.69
CA LYS A 59 -16.38 12.64 26.68
C LYS A 59 -16.66 13.30 25.33
N HIS A 60 -17.23 14.52 25.33
CA HIS A 60 -17.50 15.26 24.11
C HIS A 60 -16.20 15.68 23.43
N LEU A 61 -15.23 16.23 24.20
CA LEU A 61 -13.92 16.59 23.68
C LEU A 61 -13.19 15.37 23.07
N ILE A 62 -13.23 14.21 23.73
CA ILE A 62 -12.65 12.96 23.21
C ILE A 62 -13.28 12.59 21.87
N SER A 63 -14.61 12.69 21.75
CA SER A 63 -15.31 12.40 20.50
C SER A 63 -14.87 13.33 19.37
N LEU A 64 -14.73 14.63 19.66
CA LEU A 64 -14.25 15.62 18.69
C LEU A 64 -12.81 15.33 18.26
N ILE A 65 -11.90 15.16 19.22
CA ILE A 65 -10.51 14.79 18.93
C ILE A 65 -10.45 13.51 18.09
N THR A 66 -11.29 12.52 18.36
CA THR A 66 -11.24 11.21 17.66
C THR A 66 -11.78 11.29 16.23
N ARG A 67 -12.79 12.11 15.98
CA ARG A 67 -13.43 12.25 14.66
C ARG A 67 -12.68 13.18 13.71
N GLU A 68 -11.92 14.13 14.23
CA GLU A 68 -11.19 15.11 13.43
C GLU A 68 -10.05 14.46 12.62
N PRO A 69 -10.08 14.43 11.28
CA PRO A 69 -9.04 13.77 10.48
C PRO A 69 -7.70 14.50 10.55
N ASN A 70 -7.70 15.83 10.66
CA ASN A 70 -6.49 16.63 10.73
C ASN A 70 -5.91 16.64 12.16
N LEU A 71 -4.66 16.18 12.30
CA LEU A 71 -3.99 16.06 13.60
C LEU A 71 -3.58 17.42 14.19
N ASP A 72 -3.23 18.42 13.37
CA ASP A 72 -2.95 19.78 13.84
C ASP A 72 -4.20 20.42 14.41
N LEU A 73 -5.33 20.26 13.71
CA LEU A 73 -6.62 20.77 14.20
C LEU A 73 -7.05 20.04 15.47
N ALA A 74 -6.87 18.71 15.54
CA ALA A 74 -7.15 17.95 16.76
C ALA A 74 -6.33 18.44 17.97
N LEU A 75 -5.06 18.81 17.75
CA LEU A 75 -4.20 19.38 18.77
C LEU A 75 -4.65 20.80 19.19
N GLN A 76 -5.03 21.64 18.22
CA GLN A 76 -5.60 22.96 18.48
C GLN A 76 -6.90 22.86 19.30
N ILE A 77 -7.80 21.95 18.94
CA ILE A 77 -9.03 21.66 19.70
C ILE A 77 -8.70 21.28 21.14
N PHE A 78 -7.68 20.43 21.34
CA PHE A 78 -7.24 20.04 22.69
C PHE A 78 -6.78 21.25 23.49
N HIS A 79 -5.87 22.07 22.97
CA HIS A 79 -5.38 23.27 23.68
C HIS A 79 -6.46 24.32 23.87
N HIS A 80 -7.33 24.54 22.89
CA HIS A 80 -8.42 25.48 22.95
C HIS A 80 -9.39 25.15 24.08
N ALA A 81 -9.69 23.89 24.32
CA ALA A 81 -10.60 23.45 25.37
C ALA A 81 -10.19 23.92 26.77
N SER A 82 -8.89 23.85 27.09
CA SER A 82 -8.39 24.31 28.39
C SER A 82 -8.22 25.83 28.48
N LYS A 83 -7.90 26.51 27.35
CA LYS A 83 -7.62 27.93 27.31
C LYS A 83 -8.90 28.80 27.38
N PHE A 84 -9.96 28.37 26.69
CA PHE A 84 -11.15 29.20 26.47
C PHE A 84 -12.43 28.73 27.17
N HIS A 85 -12.42 27.54 27.81
CA HIS A 85 -13.57 27.04 28.55
C HIS A 85 -13.38 27.25 30.06
N PRO A 86 -14.06 28.22 30.68
CA PRO A 86 -13.96 28.43 32.12
C PRO A 86 -14.39 27.16 32.88
N GLY A 87 -13.51 26.71 33.78
CA GLY A 87 -13.80 25.52 34.60
C GLY A 87 -13.58 24.15 33.91
N PHE A 88 -13.09 24.12 32.66
CA PHE A 88 -12.67 22.86 32.03
C PHE A 88 -11.20 22.59 32.36
N SER A 89 -10.95 21.38 32.84
CA SER A 89 -9.59 20.85 33.01
C SER A 89 -9.47 19.51 32.27
N HIS A 90 -8.35 19.30 31.63
CA HIS A 90 -8.06 18.01 31.01
C HIS A 90 -7.96 16.92 32.08
N ASN A 91 -8.44 15.74 31.76
CA ASN A 91 -8.30 14.55 32.59
C ASN A 91 -7.44 13.50 31.85
N TYR A 92 -7.13 12.40 32.51
CA TYR A 92 -6.39 11.28 31.95
C TYR A 92 -6.90 10.84 30.56
N HIS A 93 -8.23 10.71 30.40
CA HIS A 93 -8.82 10.20 29.15
C HIS A 93 -8.67 11.18 27.97
N THR A 94 -8.68 12.48 28.23
CA THR A 94 -8.46 13.49 27.17
C THR A 94 -7.00 13.48 26.71
N TYR A 95 -6.03 13.37 27.63
CA TYR A 95 -4.62 13.19 27.28
C TYR A 95 -4.39 11.87 26.55
N HIS A 96 -5.00 10.79 27.00
CA HIS A 96 -4.89 9.50 26.35
C HIS A 96 -5.39 9.55 24.89
N ALA A 97 -6.54 10.21 24.63
CA ALA A 97 -7.11 10.32 23.31
C ALA A 97 -6.18 11.08 22.33
N ILE A 98 -5.67 12.25 22.75
CA ILE A 98 -4.78 13.05 21.88
C ILE A 98 -3.42 12.39 21.68
N LEU A 99 -2.78 11.87 22.74
CA LEU A 99 -1.49 11.21 22.67
C LEU A 99 -1.54 9.93 21.83
N ASN A 100 -2.62 9.14 21.93
CA ASN A 100 -2.82 7.96 21.07
C ASN A 100 -2.90 8.35 19.59
N ARG A 101 -3.55 9.44 19.25
CA ARG A 101 -3.63 9.90 17.87
C ARG A 101 -2.30 10.44 17.34
N LEU A 102 -1.65 11.31 18.10
CA LEU A 102 -0.38 11.91 17.69
C LEU A 102 0.74 10.87 17.58
N SER A 103 0.74 9.86 18.46
CA SER A 103 1.76 8.80 18.43
C SER A 103 1.71 7.89 17.20
N ARG A 104 0.62 7.92 16.42
CA ARG A 104 0.48 7.18 15.16
C ARG A 104 1.11 7.88 13.94
N SER A 105 1.60 9.12 14.10
CA SER A 105 2.20 9.89 13.01
C SER A 105 3.60 10.35 13.37
N ARG A 106 4.58 10.09 12.49
CA ARG A 106 5.99 10.49 12.69
C ARG A 106 6.15 12.01 12.79
N ALA A 107 5.36 12.79 12.06
CA ALA A 107 5.45 14.25 12.03
C ALA A 107 5.13 14.90 13.38
N PHE A 108 4.32 14.24 14.21
CA PHE A 108 3.84 14.79 15.47
C PHE A 108 4.62 14.34 16.71
N HIS A 109 5.64 13.49 16.56
CA HIS A 109 6.46 13.03 17.69
C HIS A 109 7.07 14.18 18.53
N PRO A 110 7.59 15.28 17.94
CA PRO A 110 8.10 16.40 18.74
C PRO A 110 7.06 17.07 19.64
N LYS A 111 5.77 16.96 19.29
CA LYS A 111 4.66 17.53 20.06
C LYS A 111 4.20 16.65 21.23
N ILE A 112 4.69 15.41 21.32
CA ILE A 112 4.31 14.44 22.37
C ILE A 112 5.04 14.75 23.69
N ASP A 113 6.34 15.06 23.65
CA ASP A 113 7.14 15.35 24.86
C ASP A 113 6.59 16.55 25.66
N PRO A 114 6.20 17.69 25.03
CA PRO A 114 5.52 18.78 25.74
C PRO A 114 4.22 18.36 26.42
N LEU A 115 3.36 17.60 25.71
CA LEU A 115 2.09 17.13 26.27
C LEU A 115 2.28 16.15 27.45
N LEU A 116 3.31 15.31 27.39
CA LEU A 116 3.68 14.44 28.51
C LEU A 116 4.21 15.27 29.70
N SER A 117 4.97 16.33 29.44
CA SER A 117 5.41 17.26 30.49
C SER A 117 4.23 17.96 31.15
N ASP A 118 3.27 18.44 30.38
CA ASP A 118 2.04 19.07 30.89
C ASP A 118 1.21 18.07 31.71
N LEU A 119 1.11 16.83 31.26
CA LEU A 119 0.43 15.75 31.98
C LEU A 119 1.14 15.47 33.32
N SER A 120 2.47 15.43 33.34
CA SER A 120 3.25 15.25 34.57
C SER A 120 3.03 16.39 35.55
N ASN A 121 3.04 17.66 35.07
CA ASN A 121 2.87 18.84 35.87
C ASN A 121 1.44 18.99 36.44
N SER A 122 0.45 18.42 35.73
CA SER A 122 -0.96 18.46 36.17
C SER A 122 -1.27 17.58 37.38
N GLY A 123 -0.34 16.73 37.81
CA GLY A 123 -0.54 15.80 38.93
C GLY A 123 -1.57 14.69 38.71
N ILE A 124 -2.02 14.51 37.46
CA ILE A 124 -3.01 13.49 37.12
C ILE A 124 -2.36 12.11 37.21
N LYS A 125 -2.94 11.22 38.01
CA LYS A 125 -2.49 9.83 38.05
C LYS A 125 -2.74 9.15 36.71
N CYS A 126 -1.68 8.61 36.11
CA CYS A 126 -1.73 7.93 34.84
C CYS A 126 -1.87 6.42 35.02
N SER A 127 -2.65 5.78 34.16
CA SER A 127 -2.66 4.33 34.01
C SER A 127 -1.50 3.88 33.12
N GLU A 128 -1.00 2.68 33.36
CA GLU A 128 0.01 2.02 32.52
C GLU A 128 -0.45 1.88 31.04
N ASP A 129 -1.77 1.80 30.78
CA ASP A 129 -2.34 1.57 29.46
C ASP A 129 -2.00 2.66 28.44
N LEU A 130 -1.86 3.92 28.90
CA LEU A 130 -1.40 5.03 28.04
C LEU A 130 -0.01 4.72 27.48
N PHE A 131 0.91 4.34 28.36
CA PHE A 131 2.31 4.07 27.98
C PHE A 131 2.43 2.82 27.14
N ILE A 132 1.64 1.78 27.41
CA ILE A 132 1.55 0.59 26.56
C ILE A 132 1.12 0.96 25.14
N THR A 133 0.13 1.85 25.02
CA THR A 133 -0.34 2.34 23.73
C THR A 133 0.74 3.12 22.98
N LEU A 134 1.44 4.05 23.67
CA LEU A 134 2.54 4.80 23.09
C LEU A 134 3.70 3.91 22.65
N ILE A 135 4.11 2.97 23.49
CA ILE A 135 5.18 2.00 23.18
C ILE A 135 4.85 1.21 21.91
N ARG A 136 3.61 0.71 21.79
CA ARG A 136 3.15 -0.02 20.59
C ARG A 136 3.17 0.85 19.34
N ASN A 137 2.63 2.06 19.43
CA ASN A 137 2.57 2.98 18.29
C ASN A 137 3.98 3.38 17.83
N PHE A 138 4.91 3.68 18.74
CA PHE A 138 6.30 3.97 18.39
C PHE A 138 7.01 2.74 17.81
N GLY A 139 6.68 1.54 18.29
CA GLY A 139 7.19 0.29 17.71
C GLY A 139 6.77 0.12 16.24
N VAL A 140 5.48 0.28 15.96
CA VAL A 140 4.93 0.19 14.59
C VAL A 140 5.56 1.23 13.65
N LEU A 141 5.86 2.43 14.15
CA LEU A 141 6.45 3.50 13.35
C LEU A 141 7.99 3.42 13.20
N GLY A 142 8.61 2.34 13.67
CA GLY A 142 10.06 2.17 13.54
C GLY A 142 10.88 3.09 14.46
N ARG A 143 10.38 3.36 15.68
CA ARG A 143 11.04 4.21 16.67
C ARG A 143 11.31 3.48 17.99
N PRO A 144 12.12 2.40 18.01
CA PRO A 144 12.37 1.58 19.20
C PRO A 144 12.99 2.36 20.36
N LYS A 145 13.82 3.38 20.09
CA LYS A 145 14.41 4.25 21.12
C LYS A 145 13.34 5.03 21.90
N LEU A 146 12.29 5.51 21.22
CA LEU A 146 11.19 6.21 21.88
C LEU A 146 10.34 5.23 22.69
N SER A 147 10.08 4.00 22.17
CA SER A 147 9.41 2.95 22.93
C SER A 147 10.15 2.64 24.23
N PHE A 148 11.48 2.53 24.17
CA PHE A 148 12.31 2.26 25.35
C PHE A 148 12.30 3.44 26.34
N LYS A 149 12.47 4.70 25.86
CA LYS A 149 12.35 5.91 26.68
C LYS A 149 11.00 5.95 27.41
N THR A 150 9.91 5.73 26.67
CA THR A 150 8.54 5.74 27.23
C THR A 150 8.38 4.68 28.32
N PHE A 151 8.92 3.48 28.14
CA PHE A 151 8.91 2.43 29.17
C PHE A 151 9.70 2.86 30.42
N LEU A 152 10.85 3.51 30.27
CA LEU A 152 11.64 4.01 31.41
C LEU A 152 10.93 5.13 32.15
N ASP A 153 10.12 5.93 31.48
CA ASP A 153 9.43 7.08 32.05
C ASP A 153 8.14 6.72 32.81
N ILE A 154 7.58 5.51 32.66
CA ILE A 154 6.34 5.09 33.33
C ILE A 154 6.29 5.46 34.83
N PRO A 155 7.33 5.20 35.66
CA PRO A 155 7.29 5.55 37.08
C PRO A 155 7.24 7.04 37.38
N LYS A 156 7.75 7.88 36.46
CA LYS A 156 7.70 9.36 36.63
C LYS A 156 6.27 9.89 36.68
N PHE A 157 5.32 9.14 36.08
CA PHE A 157 3.89 9.47 36.05
C PHE A 157 3.08 8.77 37.13
N GLY A 158 3.74 8.17 38.14
CA GLY A 158 3.08 7.46 39.21
C GLY A 158 2.47 6.10 38.86
N ALA A 159 2.74 5.59 37.67
CA ALA A 159 2.32 4.24 37.24
C ALA A 159 3.41 3.21 37.53
N GLN A 160 3.00 1.98 37.78
CA GLN A 160 3.94 0.86 37.96
C GLN A 160 4.12 0.11 36.63
N ARG A 161 5.35 -0.32 36.36
CA ARG A 161 5.63 -1.22 35.24
C ARG A 161 5.13 -2.62 35.56
N SER A 162 4.47 -3.25 34.63
CA SER A 162 4.03 -4.64 34.72
C SER A 162 4.58 -5.49 33.56
N ALA A 163 4.30 -6.78 33.60
CA ALA A 163 4.60 -7.66 32.47
C ALA A 163 3.93 -7.20 31.17
N LYS A 164 2.81 -6.44 31.22
CA LYS A 164 2.13 -5.94 30.04
C LYS A 164 2.95 -4.87 29.31
N SER A 165 3.48 -3.86 30.04
CA SER A 165 4.33 -2.84 29.44
C SER A 165 5.68 -3.40 29.00
N LEU A 166 6.26 -4.34 29.75
CA LEU A 166 7.46 -5.05 29.35
C LEU A 166 7.25 -5.81 28.02
N ASN A 167 6.17 -6.57 27.92
CA ASN A 167 5.84 -7.32 26.70
C ASN A 167 5.55 -6.41 25.51
N ALA A 168 4.92 -5.24 25.73
CA ALA A 168 4.73 -4.24 24.68
C ALA A 168 6.07 -3.70 24.18
N LEU A 169 7.02 -3.40 25.09
CA LEU A 169 8.36 -2.97 24.73
C LEU A 169 9.12 -4.05 23.96
N LEU A 170 9.14 -5.27 24.47
CA LEU A 170 9.85 -6.38 23.81
C LEU A 170 9.31 -6.64 22.41
N ASN A 171 7.97 -6.63 22.23
CA ASN A 171 7.37 -6.74 20.91
C ASN A 171 7.74 -5.57 19.97
N ALA A 172 7.77 -4.34 20.49
CA ALA A 172 8.21 -3.18 19.71
C ALA A 172 9.68 -3.32 19.25
N LEU A 173 10.55 -3.85 20.11
CA LEU A 173 11.95 -4.14 19.78
C LEU A 173 12.08 -5.26 18.73
N VAL A 174 11.30 -6.34 18.88
CA VAL A 174 11.27 -7.46 17.91
C VAL A 174 10.82 -6.98 16.53
N GLN A 175 9.75 -6.17 16.46
CA GLN A 175 9.24 -5.60 15.21
C GLN A 175 10.28 -4.72 14.49
N ASN A 176 11.21 -4.14 15.24
CA ASN A 176 12.28 -3.30 14.71
C ASN A 176 13.63 -4.03 14.59
N HIS A 177 13.64 -5.34 14.68
CA HIS A 177 14.84 -6.20 14.55
C HIS A 177 15.95 -5.92 15.59
N GLU A 178 15.61 -5.30 16.73
CA GLU A 178 16.53 -4.96 17.81
C GLU A 178 16.72 -6.15 18.79
N TYR A 179 17.05 -7.33 18.27
CA TYR A 179 17.09 -8.59 19.02
C TYR A 179 18.10 -8.60 20.19
N GLY A 180 19.22 -7.90 20.04
CA GLY A 180 20.22 -7.76 21.10
C GLY A 180 19.67 -7.01 22.32
N LEU A 181 18.86 -5.97 22.06
CA LEU A 181 18.18 -5.23 23.12
C LEU A 181 17.09 -6.05 23.80
N VAL A 182 16.36 -6.89 23.05
CA VAL A 182 15.35 -7.81 23.62
C VAL A 182 15.99 -8.69 24.67
N HIS A 183 17.10 -9.36 24.36
CA HIS A 183 17.82 -10.22 25.28
C HIS A 183 18.32 -9.46 26.51
N SER A 184 18.91 -8.26 26.31
CA SER A 184 19.41 -7.42 27.39
C SER A 184 18.31 -6.93 28.33
N VAL A 185 17.15 -6.53 27.78
CA VAL A 185 15.98 -6.09 28.55
C VAL A 185 15.38 -7.25 29.33
N PHE A 186 15.28 -8.43 28.74
CA PHE A 186 14.79 -9.63 29.40
C PHE A 186 15.70 -10.02 30.59
N LYS A 187 17.01 -10.08 30.38
CA LYS A 187 17.98 -10.42 31.44
C LYS A 187 17.91 -9.47 32.64
N ASN A 188 17.60 -8.18 32.39
CA ASN A 188 17.57 -7.15 33.42
C ASN A 188 16.16 -6.86 33.96
N CYS A 189 15.10 -7.57 33.50
CA CYS A 189 13.73 -7.23 33.81
C CYS A 189 13.40 -7.26 35.32
N GLY A 190 13.90 -8.26 36.07
CA GLY A 190 13.69 -8.38 37.50
C GLY A 190 14.55 -7.39 38.30
N GLN A 191 15.86 -7.40 38.08
CA GLN A 191 16.80 -6.63 38.90
C GLN A 191 16.70 -5.12 38.65
N ARG A 192 16.64 -4.69 37.37
CA ARG A 192 16.73 -3.27 37.00
C ARG A 192 15.36 -2.62 36.88
N PHE A 193 14.35 -3.34 36.41
CA PHE A 193 13.03 -2.75 36.14
C PHE A 193 11.98 -3.17 37.15
N GLY A 194 12.25 -4.13 38.06
CA GLY A 194 11.32 -4.62 39.06
C GLY A 194 10.12 -5.37 38.48
N VAL A 195 10.21 -5.87 37.24
CA VAL A 195 9.13 -6.55 36.54
C VAL A 195 9.42 -8.05 36.48
N ARG A 196 8.47 -8.87 36.98
CA ARG A 196 8.55 -10.33 36.83
C ARG A 196 8.07 -10.72 35.43
N PRO A 197 8.88 -11.45 34.65
CA PRO A 197 8.44 -12.00 33.37
C PRO A 197 7.31 -13.01 33.55
N ASN A 198 6.64 -13.39 32.47
CA ASN A 198 5.67 -14.46 32.42
C ASN A 198 5.91 -15.32 31.15
N VAL A 199 5.11 -16.38 30.96
CA VAL A 199 5.21 -17.28 29.79
C VAL A 199 5.20 -16.47 28.48
N PHE A 200 4.34 -15.47 28.37
CA PHE A 200 4.26 -14.63 27.20
C PHE A 200 5.57 -13.82 26.95
N THR A 201 6.22 -13.37 28.05
CA THR A 201 7.53 -12.69 27.96
C THR A 201 8.62 -13.63 27.42
N CYS A 202 8.62 -14.89 27.88
CA CYS A 202 9.54 -15.93 27.37
C CYS A 202 9.27 -16.22 25.89
N ASN A 203 7.99 -16.32 25.49
CA ASN A 203 7.61 -16.54 24.10
C ASN A 203 8.10 -15.40 23.17
N ILE A 204 8.09 -14.14 23.64
CA ILE A 204 8.66 -13.02 22.87
C ILE A 204 10.19 -13.13 22.74
N LEU A 205 10.89 -13.54 23.80
CA LEU A 205 12.33 -13.77 23.74
C LEU A 205 12.67 -14.91 22.77
N ILE A 206 11.97 -16.04 22.86
CA ILE A 206 12.12 -17.18 21.93
C ILE A 206 11.89 -16.72 20.49
N LYS A 207 10.82 -15.95 20.26
CA LYS A 207 10.52 -15.38 18.94
C LYS A 207 11.67 -14.50 18.42
N ALA A 208 12.23 -13.64 19.28
CA ALA A 208 13.34 -12.77 18.92
C ALA A 208 14.59 -13.57 18.53
N LEU A 209 14.90 -14.63 19.30
CA LEU A 209 16.02 -15.52 19.03
C LEU A 209 15.83 -16.29 17.72
N CYS A 210 14.64 -16.83 17.49
CA CYS A 210 14.27 -17.50 16.24
C CYS A 210 14.40 -16.58 15.02
N GLN A 211 13.94 -15.34 15.12
CA GLN A 211 14.05 -14.35 14.04
C GLN A 211 15.49 -13.90 13.79
N LYS A 212 16.33 -13.92 14.83
CA LYS A 212 17.79 -13.71 14.71
C LYS A 212 18.49 -14.89 14.04
N GLY A 213 17.85 -16.05 13.93
CA GLY A 213 18.46 -17.30 13.45
C GLY A 213 19.12 -18.13 14.53
N ASP A 214 19.05 -17.73 15.79
CA ASP A 214 19.66 -18.42 16.94
C ASP A 214 18.65 -19.38 17.61
N VAL A 215 18.27 -20.40 16.87
CA VAL A 215 17.27 -21.39 17.34
C VAL A 215 17.81 -22.23 18.50
N GLU A 216 19.13 -22.43 18.57
CA GLU A 216 19.77 -23.21 19.63
C GLU A 216 19.65 -22.51 21.00
N THR A 217 19.86 -21.19 21.03
CA THR A 217 19.61 -20.42 22.25
C THR A 217 18.11 -20.36 22.58
N ALA A 218 17.23 -20.32 21.56
CA ALA A 218 15.78 -20.39 21.78
C ALA A 218 15.36 -21.70 22.45
N LEU A 219 15.95 -22.84 22.06
CA LEU A 219 15.72 -24.15 22.73
C LEU A 219 16.21 -24.13 24.17
N LYS A 220 17.38 -23.57 24.46
CA LYS A 220 17.86 -23.45 25.84
C LYS A 220 16.90 -22.66 26.71
N VAL A 221 16.35 -21.57 26.20
CA VAL A 221 15.33 -20.79 26.92
C VAL A 221 14.07 -21.63 27.16
N LEU A 222 13.63 -22.42 26.17
CA LEU A 222 12.50 -23.35 26.30
C LEU A 222 12.75 -24.37 27.41
N ASP A 223 13.94 -24.98 27.46
CA ASP A 223 14.33 -25.97 28.46
C ASP A 223 14.47 -25.37 29.88
N GLU A 224 14.86 -24.08 29.96
CA GLU A 224 14.99 -23.36 31.23
C GLU A 224 13.66 -22.85 31.80
N MET A 225 12.60 -22.75 30.99
CA MET A 225 11.28 -22.22 31.41
C MET A 225 10.73 -22.93 32.65
N PRO A 226 10.78 -24.29 32.77
CA PRO A 226 10.30 -24.98 33.97
C PRO A 226 11.10 -24.60 35.22
N ALA A 227 12.41 -24.42 35.12
CA ALA A 227 13.26 -23.98 36.23
C ALA A 227 12.94 -22.55 36.69
N MET A 228 12.43 -21.70 35.76
CA MET A 228 11.92 -20.36 36.07
C MET A 228 10.49 -20.38 36.66
N GLY A 229 9.86 -21.55 36.76
CA GLY A 229 8.48 -21.71 37.22
C GLY A 229 7.41 -21.50 36.13
N PHE A 230 7.77 -21.58 34.86
CA PHE A 230 6.88 -21.44 33.73
C PHE A 230 6.71 -22.77 32.99
N VAL A 231 5.47 -23.12 32.67
CA VAL A 231 5.19 -24.31 31.86
C VAL A 231 5.08 -23.85 30.39
N PRO A 232 5.96 -24.35 29.50
CA PRO A 232 5.80 -24.08 28.06
C PRO A 232 4.45 -24.57 27.55
N ASP A 233 3.83 -23.85 26.67
CA ASP A 233 2.54 -24.17 26.05
C ASP A 233 2.70 -24.43 24.53
N VAL A 234 1.59 -24.79 23.87
CA VAL A 234 1.57 -25.01 22.40
C VAL A 234 2.13 -23.79 21.65
N VAL A 235 1.84 -22.57 22.11
CA VAL A 235 2.32 -21.33 21.50
C VAL A 235 3.85 -21.23 21.58
N THR A 236 4.45 -21.68 22.70
CA THR A 236 5.90 -21.70 22.88
C THR A 236 6.56 -22.63 21.84
N TYR A 237 6.06 -23.87 21.73
CA TYR A 237 6.58 -24.84 20.75
C TYR A 237 6.33 -24.40 19.30
N THR A 238 5.15 -23.85 19.00
CA THR A 238 4.84 -23.27 17.69
C THR A 238 5.80 -22.14 17.31
N THR A 239 6.21 -21.34 18.29
CA THR A 239 7.20 -20.27 18.07
C THR A 239 8.57 -20.85 17.72
N VAL A 240 9.02 -21.89 18.41
CA VAL A 240 10.28 -22.59 18.10
C VAL A 240 10.22 -23.28 16.74
N LEU A 241 9.09 -23.97 16.45
CA LEU A 241 8.84 -24.58 15.15
C LEU A 241 8.97 -23.56 14.02
N GLY A 242 8.35 -22.39 14.20
CA GLY A 242 8.50 -21.27 13.25
C GLY A 242 9.94 -20.82 13.08
N GLY A 243 10.76 -20.88 14.13
CA GLY A 243 12.21 -20.61 14.07
C GLY A 243 12.97 -21.59 13.18
N TYR A 244 12.68 -22.88 13.30
CA TYR A 244 13.24 -23.91 12.41
C TYR A 244 12.82 -23.71 10.95
N VAL A 245 11.53 -23.40 10.73
CA VAL A 245 10.99 -23.10 9.40
C VAL A 245 11.69 -21.88 8.77
N LEU A 246 11.90 -20.81 9.53
CA LEU A 246 12.62 -19.60 9.06
C LEU A 246 14.07 -19.92 8.68
N ARG A 247 14.72 -20.83 9.39
CA ARG A 247 16.09 -21.31 9.10
C ARG A 247 16.11 -22.29 7.91
N GLY A 248 14.95 -22.78 7.47
CA GLY A 248 14.83 -23.81 6.43
C GLY A 248 15.09 -25.24 6.93
N ASP A 249 15.25 -25.44 8.23
CA ASP A 249 15.45 -26.75 8.84
C ASP A 249 14.11 -27.46 9.12
N MET A 250 13.59 -28.11 8.07
CA MET A 250 12.30 -28.85 8.19
C MET A 250 12.43 -30.14 8.98
N VAL A 251 13.64 -30.67 9.18
CA VAL A 251 13.87 -31.85 10.03
C VAL A 251 13.67 -31.46 11.48
N GLY A 252 14.29 -30.36 11.92
CA GLY A 252 14.10 -29.78 13.24
C GLY A 252 12.64 -29.38 13.49
N ALA A 253 11.98 -28.77 12.48
CA ALA A 253 10.57 -28.39 12.57
C ALA A 253 9.65 -29.60 12.80
N LYS A 254 9.83 -30.70 12.03
CA LYS A 254 9.07 -31.94 12.22
C LYS A 254 9.31 -32.57 13.59
N ARG A 255 10.55 -32.55 14.08
CA ARG A 255 10.86 -33.06 15.44
C ARG A 255 10.10 -32.30 16.50
N VAL A 256 10.13 -30.95 16.47
CA VAL A 256 9.40 -30.12 17.43
C VAL A 256 7.89 -30.34 17.32
N PHE A 257 7.38 -30.51 16.11
CA PHE A 257 5.97 -30.84 15.89
C PHE A 257 5.60 -32.20 16.52
N GLY A 258 6.42 -33.23 16.34
CA GLY A 258 6.25 -34.53 17.00
C GLY A 258 6.26 -34.42 18.52
N GLU A 259 7.16 -33.62 19.11
CA GLU A 259 7.19 -33.38 20.55
C GLU A 259 5.90 -32.75 21.09
N VAL A 260 5.21 -31.92 20.31
CA VAL A 260 3.89 -31.37 20.67
C VAL A 260 2.86 -32.49 20.79
N LEU A 261 2.85 -33.40 19.81
CA LEU A 261 1.92 -34.54 19.78
C LEU A 261 2.23 -35.55 20.90
N ASP A 262 3.50 -35.90 21.14
CA ASP A 262 3.96 -36.83 22.19
C ASP A 262 3.59 -36.36 23.58
N ARG A 263 3.52 -35.03 23.79
CA ARG A 263 3.06 -34.44 25.05
C ARG A 263 1.53 -34.43 25.21
N GLY A 264 0.80 -34.96 24.21
CA GLY A 264 -0.67 -35.00 24.22
C GLY A 264 -1.31 -33.63 23.93
N TRP A 265 -0.57 -32.67 23.39
CA TRP A 265 -1.14 -31.40 23.01
C TRP A 265 -1.72 -31.48 21.59
N HIS A 266 -2.76 -30.68 21.37
CA HIS A 266 -3.37 -30.58 20.03
C HIS A 266 -2.83 -29.35 19.33
N PRO A 267 -2.05 -29.51 18.23
CA PRO A 267 -1.64 -28.39 17.39
C PRO A 267 -2.86 -27.65 16.86
N ASP A 268 -2.77 -26.32 16.82
CA ASP A 268 -3.81 -25.48 16.25
C ASP A 268 -3.58 -25.23 14.74
N ALA A 269 -4.54 -24.58 14.08
CA ALA A 269 -4.43 -24.24 12.68
C ALA A 269 -3.16 -23.42 12.34
N THR A 270 -2.66 -22.63 13.30
CA THR A 270 -1.44 -21.83 13.12
C THR A 270 -0.21 -22.73 13.06
N THR A 271 -0.12 -23.72 13.91
CA THR A 271 1.00 -24.68 13.96
C THR A 271 1.11 -25.45 12.65
N TYR A 272 -0.01 -26.00 12.16
CA TYR A 272 -0.07 -26.68 10.85
C TYR A 272 0.29 -25.76 9.71
N THR A 273 -0.24 -24.52 9.69
CA THR A 273 0.02 -23.53 8.65
C THR A 273 1.51 -23.18 8.56
N ILE A 274 2.19 -22.99 9.70
CA ILE A 274 3.63 -22.71 9.72
C ILE A 274 4.43 -23.88 9.14
N LEU A 275 4.06 -25.10 9.45
CA LEU A 275 4.72 -26.29 8.92
C LEU A 275 4.51 -26.42 7.40
N MET A 276 3.28 -26.20 6.93
CA MET A 276 2.94 -26.17 5.50
C MET A 276 3.72 -25.08 4.76
N ASP A 277 3.75 -23.85 5.28
CA ASP A 277 4.51 -22.73 4.70
C ASP A 277 6.00 -23.05 4.55
N GLY A 278 6.57 -23.77 5.53
CA GLY A 278 7.94 -24.26 5.47
C GLY A 278 8.18 -25.21 4.30
N PHE A 279 7.29 -26.17 4.06
CA PHE A 279 7.38 -27.08 2.91
C PHE A 279 7.17 -26.36 1.59
N VAL A 280 6.22 -25.44 1.54
CA VAL A 280 5.94 -24.61 0.35
C VAL A 280 7.16 -23.77 -0.03
N LYS A 281 7.85 -23.17 0.94
CA LYS A 281 9.09 -22.39 0.72
C LYS A 281 10.23 -23.26 0.18
N GLN A 282 10.27 -24.55 0.52
CA GLN A 282 11.22 -25.51 -0.01
C GLN A 282 10.78 -26.12 -1.36
N GLY A 283 9.64 -25.74 -1.90
CA GLY A 283 9.09 -26.34 -3.12
C GLY A 283 8.54 -27.77 -2.95
N LYS A 284 8.38 -28.23 -1.71
CA LYS A 284 7.89 -29.59 -1.38
C LYS A 284 6.37 -29.60 -1.24
N LEU A 285 5.66 -29.35 -2.33
CA LEU A 285 4.19 -29.28 -2.34
C LEU A 285 3.53 -30.57 -1.83
N VAL A 286 4.06 -31.74 -2.17
CA VAL A 286 3.50 -33.04 -1.73
C VAL A 286 3.52 -33.17 -0.21
N ASP A 287 4.60 -32.72 0.44
CA ASP A 287 4.69 -32.76 1.91
C ASP A 287 3.75 -31.73 2.55
N ALA A 288 3.54 -30.56 1.92
CA ALA A 288 2.58 -29.57 2.40
C ALA A 288 1.13 -30.09 2.31
N VAL A 289 0.78 -30.81 1.23
CA VAL A 289 -0.54 -31.46 1.09
C VAL A 289 -0.74 -32.52 2.19
N LYS A 290 0.25 -33.37 2.45
CA LYS A 290 0.15 -34.37 3.53
C LYS A 290 -0.10 -33.73 4.90
N VAL A 291 0.52 -32.57 5.17
CA VAL A 291 0.29 -31.82 6.42
C VAL A 291 -1.13 -31.26 6.46
N MET A 292 -1.69 -30.87 5.33
CA MET A 292 -3.08 -30.42 5.22
C MET A 292 -4.06 -31.59 5.46
N ASP A 293 -3.79 -32.76 4.89
CA ASP A 293 -4.57 -33.97 5.11
C ASP A 293 -4.54 -34.38 6.60
N GLU A 294 -3.35 -34.36 7.22
CA GLU A 294 -3.18 -34.65 8.66
C GLU A 294 -3.95 -33.65 9.53
N MET A 295 -3.97 -32.36 9.15
CA MET A 295 -4.74 -31.33 9.84
C MET A 295 -6.25 -31.64 9.82
N GLU A 296 -6.78 -32.09 8.68
CA GLU A 296 -8.19 -32.46 8.52
C GLU A 296 -8.53 -33.74 9.28
N GLU A 297 -7.67 -34.76 9.26
CA GLU A 297 -7.80 -35.99 10.02
C GLU A 297 -7.89 -35.71 11.53
N ASN A 298 -7.10 -34.76 12.02
CA ASN A 298 -7.13 -34.30 13.41
C ASN A 298 -8.29 -33.34 13.72
N LYS A 299 -9.23 -33.14 12.77
CA LYS A 299 -10.41 -32.28 12.89
C LYS A 299 -10.08 -30.79 13.17
N VAL A 300 -8.90 -30.37 12.76
CA VAL A 300 -8.49 -28.97 12.81
C VAL A 300 -8.83 -28.34 11.46
N GLY A 301 -9.84 -27.46 11.42
CA GLY A 301 -10.27 -26.81 10.17
C GLY A 301 -9.23 -25.80 9.67
N PRO A 302 -8.95 -25.76 8.35
CA PRO A 302 -8.12 -24.72 7.75
C PRO A 302 -8.72 -23.33 8.01
N ASN A 303 -7.85 -22.36 8.29
CA ASN A 303 -8.24 -20.94 8.41
C ASN A 303 -7.87 -20.17 7.12
N GLU A 304 -8.20 -18.88 7.07
CA GLU A 304 -7.92 -18.01 5.94
C GLU A 304 -6.44 -18.03 5.51
N VAL A 305 -5.52 -18.05 6.48
CA VAL A 305 -4.07 -18.09 6.22
C VAL A 305 -3.65 -19.44 5.64
N THR A 306 -4.20 -20.53 6.15
CA THR A 306 -3.95 -21.89 5.63
C THR A 306 -4.33 -22.01 4.16
N TYR A 307 -5.55 -21.55 3.82
CA TYR A 307 -6.00 -21.49 2.42
C TYR A 307 -5.06 -20.65 1.57
N GLY A 308 -4.69 -19.45 2.05
CA GLY A 308 -3.78 -18.56 1.34
C GLY A 308 -2.45 -19.21 1.01
N VAL A 309 -1.82 -19.88 1.98
CA VAL A 309 -0.53 -20.57 1.79
C VAL A 309 -0.65 -21.70 0.75
N MET A 310 -1.69 -22.52 0.83
CA MET A 310 -1.86 -23.66 -0.07
C MET A 310 -2.26 -23.22 -1.49
N ILE A 311 -3.16 -22.24 -1.63
CA ILE A 311 -3.52 -21.69 -2.95
C ILE A 311 -2.28 -21.06 -3.62
N GLU A 312 -1.47 -20.29 -2.88
CA GLU A 312 -0.21 -19.75 -3.42
C GLU A 312 0.77 -20.86 -3.83
N ALA A 313 0.82 -21.95 -3.09
CA ALA A 313 1.67 -23.09 -3.39
C ALA A 313 1.24 -23.78 -4.72
N TYR A 314 -0.05 -23.99 -4.89
CA TYR A 314 -0.60 -24.53 -6.14
C TYR A 314 -0.39 -23.58 -7.32
N CYS A 315 -0.56 -22.27 -7.12
CA CYS A 315 -0.25 -21.27 -8.14
C CYS A 315 1.21 -21.33 -8.57
N LYS A 316 2.17 -21.40 -7.63
CA LYS A 316 3.60 -21.55 -7.94
C LYS A 316 3.92 -22.85 -8.67
N ALA A 317 3.21 -23.93 -8.35
CA ALA A 317 3.36 -25.23 -8.98
C ALA A 317 2.64 -25.36 -10.34
N LYS A 318 2.00 -24.28 -10.82
CA LYS A 318 1.19 -24.27 -12.05
C LYS A 318 0.06 -25.31 -12.04
N LYS A 319 -0.61 -25.46 -10.93
CA LYS A 319 -1.75 -26.37 -10.73
C LYS A 319 -3.02 -25.54 -10.50
N SER A 320 -3.55 -24.95 -11.60
CA SER A 320 -4.68 -24.03 -11.53
C SER A 320 -5.97 -24.69 -11.03
N GLY A 321 -6.22 -25.95 -11.39
CA GLY A 321 -7.43 -26.67 -10.98
C GLY A 321 -7.52 -26.81 -9.47
N GLU A 322 -6.45 -27.25 -8.83
CA GLU A 322 -6.37 -27.42 -7.38
C GLU A 322 -6.46 -26.06 -6.66
N ALA A 323 -5.82 -25.01 -7.22
CA ALA A 323 -5.90 -23.66 -6.67
C ALA A 323 -7.35 -23.12 -6.67
N VAL A 324 -8.09 -23.36 -7.79
CA VAL A 324 -9.51 -22.97 -7.91
C VAL A 324 -10.38 -23.76 -6.95
N ASN A 325 -10.15 -25.07 -6.82
CA ASN A 325 -10.92 -25.91 -5.90
C ASN A 325 -10.77 -25.45 -4.45
N LEU A 326 -9.54 -25.16 -3.99
CA LEU A 326 -9.32 -24.61 -2.66
C LEU A 326 -9.91 -23.22 -2.46
N LEU A 327 -9.87 -22.38 -3.50
CA LEU A 327 -10.49 -21.06 -3.43
C LEU A 327 -12.02 -21.17 -3.32
N ASN A 328 -12.64 -22.12 -4.02
CA ASN A 328 -14.07 -22.39 -3.91
C ASN A 328 -14.43 -22.91 -2.50
N ASP A 329 -13.67 -23.87 -1.94
CA ASP A 329 -13.88 -24.36 -0.57
C ASP A 329 -13.74 -23.23 0.46
N MET A 330 -12.76 -22.33 0.28
CA MET A 330 -12.58 -21.13 1.09
C MET A 330 -13.84 -20.24 1.07
N LEU A 331 -14.42 -20.01 -0.13
CA LEU A 331 -15.64 -19.22 -0.30
C LEU A 331 -16.87 -19.91 0.30
N GLU A 332 -17.00 -21.24 0.16
CA GLU A 332 -18.09 -22.04 0.74
C GLU A 332 -18.08 -21.97 2.29
N LYS A 333 -16.88 -21.97 2.88
CA LYS A 333 -16.68 -21.77 4.33
C LYS A 333 -16.81 -20.30 4.75
N ARG A 334 -17.21 -19.39 3.84
CA ARG A 334 -17.43 -17.95 4.07
C ARG A 334 -16.18 -17.17 4.46
N TYR A 335 -15.01 -17.63 4.12
CA TYR A 335 -13.79 -16.83 4.19
C TYR A 335 -13.70 -15.90 2.97
N ILE A 336 -13.21 -14.68 3.18
CA ILE A 336 -13.04 -13.68 2.11
C ILE A 336 -11.59 -13.73 1.62
N PRO A 337 -11.33 -14.21 0.38
CA PRO A 337 -9.98 -14.22 -0.16
C PRO A 337 -9.47 -12.79 -0.40
N SER A 338 -8.17 -12.58 -0.17
CA SER A 338 -7.56 -11.29 -0.49
C SER A 338 -7.52 -11.08 -2.02
N SER A 339 -7.61 -9.81 -2.45
CA SER A 339 -7.51 -9.45 -3.87
C SER A 339 -6.24 -9.97 -4.51
N ALA A 340 -5.12 -9.91 -3.79
CA ALA A 340 -3.85 -10.43 -4.27
C ALA A 340 -3.88 -11.95 -4.55
N LEU A 341 -4.59 -12.70 -3.72
CA LEU A 341 -4.76 -14.15 -3.90
C LEU A 341 -5.62 -14.45 -5.12
N CYS A 342 -6.75 -13.73 -5.26
CA CYS A 342 -7.63 -13.86 -6.42
C CYS A 342 -6.91 -13.53 -7.73
N CYS A 343 -6.13 -12.45 -7.77
CA CYS A 343 -5.33 -12.08 -8.93
C CYS A 343 -4.34 -13.19 -9.34
N LYS A 344 -3.64 -13.80 -8.35
CA LYS A 344 -2.71 -14.92 -8.63
C LYS A 344 -3.41 -16.13 -9.24
N VAL A 345 -4.61 -16.47 -8.75
CA VAL A 345 -5.38 -17.61 -9.31
C VAL A 345 -5.88 -17.28 -10.72
N ILE A 346 -6.34 -16.06 -10.96
CA ILE A 346 -6.75 -15.60 -12.30
C ILE A 346 -5.55 -15.60 -13.25
N ASP A 347 -4.41 -15.07 -12.81
CA ASP A 347 -3.19 -15.03 -13.62
C ASP A 347 -2.78 -16.41 -14.09
N ILE A 348 -2.79 -17.41 -13.20
CA ILE A 348 -2.37 -18.77 -13.59
C ILE A 348 -3.38 -19.44 -14.52
N LEU A 349 -4.69 -19.24 -14.29
CA LEU A 349 -5.72 -19.74 -15.21
C LEU A 349 -5.51 -19.18 -16.62
N CYS A 350 -5.27 -17.88 -16.72
CA CYS A 350 -5.07 -17.22 -18.00
C CYS A 350 -3.73 -17.62 -18.66
N HIS A 351 -2.67 -17.84 -17.86
CA HIS A 351 -1.40 -18.39 -18.39
C HIS A 351 -1.55 -19.79 -18.97
N GLU A 352 -2.50 -20.57 -18.48
CA GLU A 352 -2.85 -21.88 -19.02
C GLU A 352 -3.84 -21.80 -20.20
N GLY A 353 -4.18 -20.61 -20.68
CA GLY A 353 -5.17 -20.41 -21.74
C GLY A 353 -6.63 -20.57 -21.31
N LYS A 354 -6.90 -20.53 -19.99
CA LYS A 354 -8.23 -20.72 -19.39
C LYS A 354 -8.84 -19.39 -18.93
N ALA A 355 -8.82 -18.35 -19.76
CA ALA A 355 -9.33 -17.03 -19.38
C ALA A 355 -10.84 -17.02 -19.12
N GLU A 356 -11.58 -17.92 -19.73
CA GLU A 356 -13.02 -18.10 -19.47
C GLU A 356 -13.29 -18.54 -18.02
N ASP A 357 -12.47 -19.46 -17.50
CA ASP A 357 -12.53 -19.89 -16.10
C ASP A 357 -12.19 -18.72 -15.15
N GLY A 358 -11.24 -17.86 -15.55
CA GLY A 358 -10.91 -16.62 -14.83
C GLY A 358 -12.10 -15.65 -14.76
N CYS A 359 -12.83 -15.49 -15.87
CA CYS A 359 -14.06 -14.68 -15.91
C CYS A 359 -15.18 -15.30 -15.05
N GLU A 360 -15.31 -16.63 -15.06
CA GLU A 360 -16.30 -17.31 -14.22
C GLU A 360 -15.96 -17.17 -12.74
N LEU A 361 -14.69 -17.28 -12.37
CA LEU A 361 -14.22 -17.03 -11.02
C LEU A 361 -14.58 -15.60 -10.57
N TRP A 362 -14.35 -14.60 -11.42
CA TRP A 362 -14.72 -13.21 -11.13
C TRP A 362 -16.24 -13.07 -10.86
N LYS A 363 -17.09 -13.71 -11.67
CA LYS A 363 -18.55 -13.72 -11.46
C LYS A 363 -18.94 -14.41 -10.15
N ARG A 364 -18.23 -15.48 -9.76
CA ARG A 364 -18.47 -16.18 -8.48
C ARG A 364 -18.10 -15.32 -7.28
N LEU A 365 -16.98 -14.57 -7.36
CA LEU A 365 -16.59 -13.62 -6.32
C LEU A 365 -17.68 -12.57 -6.09
N LEU A 366 -18.28 -12.02 -7.17
CA LEU A 366 -19.41 -11.10 -7.07
C LEU A 366 -20.61 -11.72 -6.35
N LYS A 367 -20.99 -12.96 -6.69
CA LYS A 367 -22.13 -13.65 -6.07
C LYS A 367 -21.94 -13.90 -4.56
N ASN A 368 -20.70 -14.06 -4.12
CA ASN A 368 -20.36 -14.31 -2.71
C ASN A 368 -20.13 -13.03 -1.89
N ASN A 369 -20.62 -11.86 -2.37
CA ASN A 369 -20.43 -10.55 -1.76
C ASN A 369 -18.95 -10.15 -1.58
N CYS A 370 -18.05 -10.85 -2.26
CA CYS A 370 -16.67 -10.41 -2.42
C CYS A 370 -16.66 -9.45 -3.59
N THR A 371 -16.85 -8.14 -3.33
CA THR A 371 -16.77 -7.14 -4.39
C THR A 371 -15.35 -7.16 -4.96
N PRO A 372 -15.15 -7.61 -6.23
CA PRO A 372 -13.84 -7.54 -6.85
C PRO A 372 -13.41 -6.08 -6.90
N ASP A 373 -12.27 -5.79 -6.33
CA ASP A 373 -11.68 -4.46 -6.40
C ASP A 373 -11.11 -4.16 -7.80
N ASN A 374 -10.55 -2.96 -7.94
CA ASN A 374 -9.90 -2.55 -9.18
C ASN A 374 -8.77 -3.51 -9.62
N ALA A 375 -8.07 -4.16 -8.66
CA ALA A 375 -6.96 -5.05 -8.99
C ALA A 375 -7.46 -6.32 -9.69
N ILE A 376 -8.47 -6.99 -9.13
CA ILE A 376 -9.03 -8.23 -9.69
C ILE A 376 -9.65 -7.94 -11.07
N SER A 377 -10.44 -6.86 -11.16
CA SER A 377 -11.13 -6.49 -12.41
C SER A 377 -10.14 -6.11 -13.51
N SER A 378 -9.07 -5.36 -13.19
CA SER A 378 -8.01 -5.03 -14.15
C SER A 378 -7.26 -6.27 -14.63
N THR A 379 -7.00 -7.24 -13.74
CA THR A 379 -6.30 -8.48 -14.10
C THR A 379 -7.11 -9.28 -15.13
N VAL A 380 -8.42 -9.43 -14.92
CA VAL A 380 -9.28 -10.14 -15.88
C VAL A 380 -9.36 -9.39 -17.22
N ILE A 381 -9.55 -8.07 -17.18
CA ILE A 381 -9.59 -7.21 -18.38
C ILE A 381 -8.27 -7.31 -19.16
N TYR A 382 -7.12 -7.25 -18.47
CA TYR A 382 -5.81 -7.40 -19.09
C TYR A 382 -5.69 -8.71 -19.89
N TRP A 383 -6.05 -9.84 -19.26
CA TRP A 383 -5.92 -11.14 -19.90
C TRP A 383 -6.88 -11.32 -21.07
N LEU A 384 -8.13 -10.85 -20.94
CA LEU A 384 -9.08 -10.88 -22.06
C LEU A 384 -8.58 -10.06 -23.26
N CYS A 385 -8.00 -8.88 -23.00
CA CYS A 385 -7.39 -8.07 -24.06
C CYS A 385 -6.19 -8.79 -24.69
N LYS A 386 -5.35 -9.44 -23.90
CA LYS A 386 -4.17 -10.19 -24.38
C LYS A 386 -4.55 -11.40 -25.25
N GLU A 387 -5.68 -12.04 -24.96
CA GLU A 387 -6.24 -13.12 -25.78
C GLU A 387 -7.03 -12.63 -27.00
N GLY A 388 -7.11 -11.32 -27.22
CA GLY A 388 -7.87 -10.74 -28.32
C GLY A 388 -9.39 -10.67 -28.08
N LYS A 389 -9.87 -11.08 -26.89
CA LYS A 389 -11.29 -11.05 -26.49
C LYS A 389 -11.71 -9.66 -25.98
N VAL A 390 -11.37 -8.62 -26.73
CA VAL A 390 -11.49 -7.22 -26.29
C VAL A 390 -12.94 -6.80 -26.03
N TRP A 391 -13.89 -7.35 -26.80
CA TRP A 391 -15.31 -7.06 -26.63
C TRP A 391 -15.90 -7.67 -25.35
N GLU A 392 -15.40 -8.81 -24.93
CA GLU A 392 -15.74 -9.42 -23.64
C GLU A 392 -15.15 -8.58 -22.47
N ALA A 393 -13.90 -8.16 -22.62
CA ALA A 393 -13.26 -7.25 -21.68
C ALA A 393 -14.07 -5.94 -21.50
N LYS A 394 -14.55 -5.36 -22.61
CA LYS A 394 -15.40 -4.16 -22.60
C LYS A 394 -16.75 -4.41 -21.93
N LYS A 395 -17.38 -5.56 -22.18
CA LYS A 395 -18.64 -5.92 -21.52
C LYS A 395 -18.45 -6.04 -20.01
N LEU A 396 -17.38 -6.70 -19.57
CA LEU A 396 -17.02 -6.82 -18.16
C LEU A 396 -16.72 -5.45 -17.53
N PHE A 397 -15.96 -4.60 -18.23
CA PHE A 397 -15.68 -3.23 -17.83
C PHE A 397 -16.96 -2.42 -17.60
N ASN A 398 -17.93 -2.52 -18.51
CA ASN A 398 -19.19 -1.80 -18.37
C ASN A 398 -20.03 -2.29 -17.18
N GLN A 399 -19.97 -3.57 -16.83
CA GLN A 399 -20.60 -4.11 -15.62
C GLN A 399 -19.93 -3.60 -14.36
N PHE A 400 -18.61 -3.61 -14.34
CA PHE A 400 -17.79 -3.15 -13.23
C PHE A 400 -17.92 -1.64 -12.96
N LYS A 401 -18.00 -0.83 -14.02
CA LYS A 401 -18.09 0.64 -13.99
C LYS A 401 -19.33 1.16 -13.27
N THR A 402 -20.40 0.35 -13.14
CA THR A 402 -21.63 0.75 -12.44
C THR A 402 -21.45 0.82 -10.92
N ASP A 403 -20.58 0.00 -10.36
CA ASP A 403 -20.45 -0.18 -8.92
C ASP A 403 -19.18 0.48 -8.34
N LEU A 404 -18.14 0.68 -9.17
CA LEU A 404 -16.85 1.24 -8.77
C LEU A 404 -16.33 2.24 -9.80
N ILE A 405 -15.50 3.19 -9.36
CA ILE A 405 -14.74 4.05 -10.28
C ILE A 405 -13.52 3.25 -10.77
N PRO A 406 -13.43 2.95 -12.10
CA PRO A 406 -12.28 2.23 -12.62
C PRO A 406 -10.98 2.98 -12.41
N SER A 407 -9.89 2.26 -12.16
CA SER A 407 -8.57 2.87 -12.02
C SER A 407 -7.99 3.28 -13.39
N VAL A 408 -7.04 4.22 -13.39
CA VAL A 408 -6.25 4.58 -14.60
C VAL A 408 -5.67 3.33 -15.27
N MET A 409 -5.22 2.35 -14.47
CA MET A 409 -4.67 1.09 -14.98
C MET A 409 -5.72 0.27 -15.74
N THR A 410 -6.95 0.19 -15.24
CA THR A 410 -8.05 -0.53 -15.90
C THR A 410 -8.40 0.09 -17.25
N TYR A 411 -8.51 1.44 -17.31
CA TYR A 411 -8.70 2.15 -18.57
C TYR A 411 -7.57 1.89 -19.55
N ASN A 412 -6.31 1.99 -19.10
CA ASN A 412 -5.14 1.77 -19.94
C ASN A 412 -5.09 0.37 -20.56
N MET A 413 -5.43 -0.66 -19.78
CA MET A 413 -5.46 -2.05 -20.28
C MET A 413 -6.48 -2.21 -21.41
N LEU A 414 -7.68 -1.66 -21.23
CA LEU A 414 -8.74 -1.78 -22.23
C LEU A 414 -8.46 -0.91 -23.46
N ILE A 415 -7.96 0.33 -23.28
CA ILE A 415 -7.53 1.21 -24.39
C ILE A 415 -6.43 0.50 -25.19
N SER A 416 -5.42 -0.08 -24.53
CA SER A 416 -4.36 -0.84 -25.19
C SER A 416 -4.92 -1.99 -26.01
N GLY A 417 -5.83 -2.80 -25.43
CA GLY A 417 -6.45 -3.91 -26.14
C GLY A 417 -7.25 -3.46 -27.36
N LEU A 418 -8.02 -2.38 -27.26
CA LEU A 418 -8.76 -1.81 -28.41
C LEU A 418 -7.83 -1.27 -29.51
N CYS A 419 -6.74 -0.63 -29.11
CA CYS A 419 -5.72 -0.16 -30.06
C CYS A 419 -5.03 -1.33 -30.78
N GLU A 420 -4.80 -2.45 -30.10
CA GLU A 420 -4.18 -3.63 -30.71
C GLU A 420 -5.05 -4.33 -31.76
N VAL A 421 -6.37 -4.29 -31.59
CA VAL A 421 -7.32 -4.80 -32.59
C VAL A 421 -7.76 -3.74 -33.62
N GLY A 422 -7.24 -2.52 -33.52
CA GLY A 422 -7.52 -1.42 -34.46
C GLY A 422 -8.82 -0.63 -34.20
N GLU A 423 -9.48 -0.88 -33.08
CA GLU A 423 -10.75 -0.25 -32.70
C GLU A 423 -10.55 1.12 -32.04
N LEU A 424 -9.89 2.05 -32.76
CA LEU A 424 -9.49 3.37 -32.23
C LEU A 424 -10.68 4.27 -31.87
N CYS A 425 -11.82 4.13 -32.53
CA CYS A 425 -13.01 4.91 -32.19
C CYS A 425 -13.50 4.57 -30.78
N GLU A 426 -13.46 3.30 -30.41
CA GLU A 426 -13.85 2.84 -29.08
C GLU A 426 -12.79 3.16 -28.03
N ALA A 427 -11.52 3.11 -28.39
CA ALA A 427 -10.42 3.58 -27.54
C ALA A 427 -10.57 5.07 -27.20
N GLY A 428 -10.95 5.91 -28.18
CA GLY A 428 -11.22 7.33 -27.98
C GLY A 428 -12.42 7.57 -27.04
N ARG A 429 -13.51 6.80 -27.18
CA ARG A 429 -14.65 6.91 -26.26
C ARG A 429 -14.30 6.56 -24.82
N LEU A 430 -13.43 5.57 -24.63
CA LEU A 430 -12.93 5.21 -23.30
C LEU A 430 -12.00 6.28 -22.72
N TRP A 431 -11.22 6.92 -23.57
CA TRP A 431 -10.41 8.07 -23.19
C TRP A 431 -11.29 9.22 -22.68
N ASP A 432 -12.35 9.56 -23.43
CA ASP A 432 -13.28 10.61 -23.02
C ASP A 432 -13.95 10.27 -21.68
N ASP A 433 -14.43 9.02 -21.52
CA ASP A 433 -15.00 8.54 -20.26
C ASP A 433 -14.02 8.58 -19.08
N MET A 434 -12.73 8.25 -19.33
CA MET A 434 -11.66 8.34 -18.34
C MET A 434 -11.47 9.78 -17.84
N VAL A 435 -11.43 10.75 -18.76
CA VAL A 435 -11.26 12.16 -18.46
C VAL A 435 -12.50 12.73 -17.75
N GLU A 436 -13.72 12.39 -18.22
CA GLU A 436 -14.97 12.82 -17.60
C GLU A 436 -15.11 12.33 -16.15
N LYS A 437 -14.57 11.16 -15.83
CA LYS A 437 -14.56 10.61 -14.47
C LYS A 437 -13.42 11.12 -13.58
N GLY A 438 -12.63 12.06 -14.08
CA GLY A 438 -11.52 12.65 -13.33
C GLY A 438 -10.28 11.76 -13.23
N CYS A 439 -10.20 10.69 -14.01
CA CYS A 439 -9.01 9.86 -14.15
C CYS A 439 -8.06 10.53 -15.15
N ALA A 440 -7.01 11.23 -14.70
CA ALA A 440 -6.07 11.88 -15.58
C ALA A 440 -5.25 10.86 -16.41
N PRO A 441 -5.25 10.97 -17.77
CA PRO A 441 -4.35 10.18 -18.60
C PRO A 441 -2.89 10.43 -18.25
N ASN A 442 -2.07 9.39 -18.32
CA ASN A 442 -0.63 9.46 -18.08
C ASN A 442 0.16 9.11 -19.34
N ALA A 443 1.49 9.22 -19.28
CA ALA A 443 2.37 8.93 -20.43
C ALA A 443 2.11 7.54 -21.03
N PHE A 444 1.76 6.55 -20.22
CA PHE A 444 1.42 5.22 -20.71
C PHE A 444 0.14 5.23 -21.55
N THR A 445 -0.89 5.97 -21.13
CA THR A 445 -2.16 6.11 -21.86
C THR A 445 -1.94 6.74 -23.23
N TYR A 446 -1.16 7.85 -23.29
CA TYR A 446 -0.78 8.50 -24.53
C TYR A 446 -0.02 7.57 -25.46
N ASN A 447 0.97 6.82 -24.93
CA ASN A 447 1.76 5.89 -25.71
C ASN A 447 0.92 4.76 -26.34
N MET A 448 -0.12 4.28 -25.66
CA MET A 448 -1.01 3.24 -26.21
C MET A 448 -1.79 3.76 -27.42
N LEU A 449 -2.31 4.99 -27.35
CA LEU A 449 -2.98 5.62 -28.51
C LEU A 449 -2.03 5.87 -29.67
N ILE A 450 -0.84 6.44 -29.40
CA ILE A 450 0.19 6.66 -30.40
C ILE A 450 0.53 5.35 -31.12
N LYS A 451 0.82 4.29 -30.36
CA LYS A 451 1.09 2.95 -30.89
C LYS A 451 -0.06 2.43 -31.76
N GLY A 452 -1.30 2.62 -31.29
CA GLY A 452 -2.49 2.21 -32.03
C GLY A 452 -2.64 2.94 -33.37
N PHE A 453 -2.41 4.27 -33.39
CA PHE A 453 -2.46 5.05 -34.62
C PHE A 453 -1.34 4.68 -35.59
N CYS A 454 -0.12 4.47 -35.12
CA CYS A 454 0.99 4.01 -35.96
C CYS A 454 0.69 2.65 -36.59
N LYS A 455 0.17 1.68 -35.80
CA LYS A 455 -0.16 0.33 -36.25
C LYS A 455 -1.17 0.27 -37.41
N ILE A 456 -2.12 1.21 -37.44
CA ILE A 456 -3.12 1.29 -38.53
C ILE A 456 -2.68 2.23 -39.67
N GLY A 457 -1.42 2.67 -39.68
CA GLY A 457 -0.86 3.53 -40.73
C GLY A 457 -1.31 5.01 -40.67
N LYS A 458 -1.76 5.48 -39.47
CA LYS A 458 -2.18 6.88 -39.23
C LYS A 458 -1.24 7.60 -38.28
N ALA A 459 0.07 7.50 -38.52
CA ALA A 459 1.07 8.06 -37.63
C ALA A 459 0.98 9.60 -37.51
N GLU A 460 0.39 10.31 -38.48
CA GLU A 460 0.11 11.76 -38.39
C GLU A 460 -0.84 12.09 -37.23
N GLU A 461 -1.86 11.26 -36.98
CA GLU A 461 -2.72 11.43 -35.80
C GLU A 461 -1.94 11.15 -34.52
N GLY A 462 -0.95 10.23 -34.55
CA GLY A 462 -0.01 10.00 -33.47
C GLY A 462 0.80 11.24 -33.09
N ILE A 463 1.22 12.05 -34.09
CA ILE A 463 1.90 13.34 -33.82
C ILE A 463 0.96 14.31 -33.09
N ARG A 464 -0.32 14.38 -33.46
CA ARG A 464 -1.29 15.24 -32.76
C ARG A 464 -1.49 14.83 -31.32
N ILE A 465 -1.48 13.52 -31.06
CA ILE A 465 -1.54 12.99 -29.69
C ILE A 465 -0.27 13.34 -28.90
N LEU A 466 0.90 13.35 -29.55
CA LEU A 466 2.15 13.80 -28.92
C LEU A 466 2.09 15.32 -28.59
N GLU A 467 1.59 16.14 -29.48
CA GLU A 467 1.41 17.58 -29.25
C GLU A 467 0.45 17.81 -28.05
N GLU A 468 -0.68 17.11 -28.02
CA GLU A 468 -1.61 17.16 -26.86
C GLU A 468 -0.97 16.71 -25.55
N MET A 469 -0.14 15.65 -25.59
CA MET A 469 0.61 15.16 -24.44
C MET A 469 1.52 16.24 -23.86
N LEU A 470 2.24 16.97 -24.72
CA LEU A 470 3.10 18.09 -24.34
C LEU A 470 2.29 19.26 -23.78
N ASP A 471 1.20 19.66 -24.44
CA ASP A 471 0.30 20.73 -23.99
C ASP A 471 -0.29 20.47 -22.59
N LYS A 472 -0.53 19.21 -22.25
CA LYS A 472 -0.99 18.78 -20.92
C LYS A 472 0.14 18.65 -19.90
N GLY A 473 1.38 18.95 -20.26
CA GLY A 473 2.54 18.84 -19.38
C GLY A 473 2.92 17.40 -19.04
N CYS A 474 2.46 16.43 -19.82
CA CYS A 474 2.84 15.04 -19.69
C CYS A 474 4.08 14.78 -20.52
N LEU A 475 5.24 14.54 -19.86
CA LEU A 475 6.52 14.41 -20.56
C LEU A 475 6.59 13.10 -21.36
N PRO A 476 6.85 13.17 -22.71
CA PRO A 476 7.11 11.98 -23.53
C PRO A 476 8.44 11.34 -23.12
N ASN A 477 8.56 10.05 -23.36
CA ASN A 477 9.81 9.33 -23.13
C ASN A 477 10.38 8.77 -24.45
N LYS A 478 11.58 8.18 -24.37
CA LYS A 478 12.24 7.55 -25.53
C LYS A 478 11.33 6.59 -26.31
N SER A 479 10.48 5.83 -25.60
CA SER A 479 9.53 4.90 -26.23
C SER A 479 8.45 5.62 -27.03
N THR A 480 7.98 6.78 -26.55
CA THR A 480 6.98 7.63 -27.25
C THR A 480 7.51 8.07 -28.62
N TYR A 481 8.69 8.66 -28.63
CA TYR A 481 9.32 9.15 -29.86
C TYR A 481 9.69 7.98 -30.78
N GLY A 482 10.25 6.90 -30.24
CA GLY A 482 10.63 5.71 -31.01
C GLY A 482 9.45 5.09 -31.78
N MET A 483 8.30 4.95 -31.14
CA MET A 483 7.08 4.42 -31.78
C MET A 483 6.57 5.29 -32.92
N LEU A 484 6.65 6.63 -32.77
CA LEU A 484 6.24 7.55 -33.81
C LEU A 484 7.22 7.53 -35.01
N ILE A 485 8.51 7.54 -34.73
CA ILE A 485 9.55 7.50 -35.77
C ILE A 485 9.42 6.19 -36.56
N GLU A 486 9.29 5.05 -35.88
CA GLU A 486 9.10 3.74 -36.53
C GLU A 486 7.85 3.75 -37.41
N GLY A 487 6.70 4.18 -36.91
CA GLY A 487 5.46 4.24 -37.67
C GLY A 487 5.46 5.22 -38.84
N LEU A 488 6.22 6.33 -38.76
CA LEU A 488 6.39 7.30 -39.83
C LEU A 488 7.37 6.81 -40.90
N CYS A 489 8.45 6.12 -40.51
CA CYS A 489 9.40 5.51 -41.43
C CYS A 489 8.72 4.41 -42.25
N ASP A 490 7.89 3.57 -41.64
CA ASP A 490 7.12 2.54 -42.35
C ASP A 490 6.18 3.11 -43.42
N LEU A 491 5.77 4.39 -43.25
CA LEU A 491 4.91 5.11 -44.19
C LEU A 491 5.70 5.96 -45.18
N GLY A 492 7.03 6.01 -45.10
CA GLY A 492 7.89 6.82 -45.97
C GLY A 492 7.73 8.33 -45.77
N LYS A 493 7.36 8.81 -44.56
CA LYS A 493 7.07 10.20 -44.24
C LYS A 493 8.26 10.91 -43.60
N GLU A 494 9.30 11.21 -44.36
CA GLU A 494 10.56 11.77 -43.87
C GLU A 494 10.40 13.18 -43.25
N ALA A 495 9.52 14.01 -43.79
CA ALA A 495 9.28 15.37 -43.29
C ALA A 495 8.68 15.35 -41.87
N GLU A 496 7.77 14.45 -41.61
CA GLU A 496 7.14 14.26 -40.31
C GLU A 496 8.10 13.63 -39.29
N VAL A 497 9.01 12.74 -39.72
CA VAL A 497 10.08 12.21 -38.87
C VAL A 497 10.98 13.37 -38.40
N THR A 498 11.39 14.26 -39.30
CA THR A 498 12.20 15.44 -38.95
C THR A 498 11.47 16.33 -37.93
N LYS A 499 10.16 16.54 -38.10
CA LYS A 499 9.34 17.31 -37.14
C LYS A 499 9.34 16.64 -35.74
N VAL A 500 9.17 15.34 -35.66
CA VAL A 500 9.16 14.61 -34.38
C VAL A 500 10.52 14.69 -33.69
N ILE A 501 11.61 14.57 -34.46
CA ILE A 501 12.97 14.68 -33.93
C ILE A 501 13.23 16.11 -33.41
N SER A 502 12.83 17.16 -34.13
CA SER A 502 12.99 18.56 -33.70
C SER A 502 12.19 18.85 -32.42
N LEU A 503 10.99 18.30 -32.27
CA LEU A 503 10.18 18.37 -31.04
C LEU A 503 10.89 17.69 -29.87
N ALA A 504 11.49 16.54 -30.09
CA ALA A 504 12.20 15.80 -29.05
C ALA A 504 13.47 16.52 -28.57
N MET A 505 14.21 17.16 -29.50
CA MET A 505 15.41 17.94 -29.16
C MET A 505 15.06 19.23 -28.42
N SER A 506 13.97 19.90 -28.78
CA SER A 506 13.53 21.15 -28.13
C SER A 506 13.09 20.93 -26.66
N ASN A 507 12.63 19.74 -26.34
CA ASN A 507 12.19 19.38 -24.97
C ASN A 507 13.32 18.87 -24.05
N GLY A 508 14.56 18.76 -24.54
CA GLY A 508 15.75 18.44 -23.71
C GLY A 508 15.82 17.04 -23.13
N ASP A 509 14.94 16.12 -23.54
CA ASP A 509 14.71 14.85 -22.85
C ASP A 509 15.63 13.69 -23.28
N ILE A 510 16.54 13.87 -24.26
CA ILE A 510 17.32 12.74 -24.77
C ILE A 510 18.77 13.16 -25.06
N GLU A 511 19.73 12.47 -24.41
CA GLU A 511 21.16 12.57 -24.73
C GLU A 511 21.44 12.23 -26.21
N SER A 512 22.28 12.99 -26.87
CA SER A 512 22.61 12.87 -28.30
C SER A 512 23.02 11.44 -28.73
N ALA A 513 23.75 10.72 -27.89
CA ALA A 513 24.19 9.35 -28.16
C ALA A 513 23.01 8.33 -28.28
N SER A 514 21.87 8.63 -27.66
CA SER A 514 20.67 7.78 -27.76
C SER A 514 19.92 7.96 -29.06
N TRP A 515 20.07 9.12 -29.70
CA TRP A 515 19.49 9.41 -31.02
C TRP A 515 20.25 8.75 -32.15
N ASP A 516 21.60 8.71 -32.08
CA ASP A 516 22.43 8.04 -33.08
C ASP A 516 22.07 6.57 -33.22
N LEU A 517 21.72 5.92 -32.09
CA LEU A 517 21.30 4.50 -32.08
C LEU A 517 19.89 4.31 -32.71
N LEU A 518 18.98 5.26 -32.52
CA LEU A 518 17.64 5.21 -33.10
C LEU A 518 17.70 5.52 -34.60
N LEU A 519 18.47 6.55 -35.00
CA LEU A 519 18.62 6.97 -36.40
C LEU A 519 19.39 5.93 -37.20
N THR A 520 20.48 5.35 -36.70
CA THR A 520 21.21 4.26 -37.35
C THR A 520 20.39 3.02 -37.56
N LYS A 521 19.46 2.72 -36.69
CA LYS A 521 18.57 1.55 -36.81
C LYS A 521 17.49 1.73 -37.88
N PHE A 522 17.03 2.98 -38.12
CA PHE A 522 15.90 3.28 -39.03
C PHE A 522 16.33 3.96 -40.32
N VAL A 523 17.47 4.65 -40.34
CA VAL A 523 17.98 5.41 -41.51
C VAL A 523 19.15 4.68 -42.19
N GLY A 524 19.64 3.59 -41.58
CA GLY A 524 20.81 2.83 -42.05
C GLY A 524 20.70 2.16 -43.42
N ASP A 525 19.54 2.16 -44.07
CA ASP A 525 19.31 1.58 -45.40
C ASP A 525 19.03 2.61 -46.49
N LEU A 526 19.07 3.93 -46.19
CA LEU A 526 18.82 4.97 -47.18
C LEU A 526 20.02 5.93 -47.26
N ASP A 527 20.54 6.13 -48.44
CA ASP A 527 21.56 7.17 -48.79
C ASP A 527 21.16 8.60 -48.39
N THR A 528 19.94 8.76 -47.85
CA THR A 528 19.32 10.01 -47.40
C THR A 528 19.58 10.36 -45.94
N GLY A 529 20.08 9.41 -45.14
CA GLY A 529 20.28 9.62 -43.68
C GLY A 529 21.29 10.72 -43.34
N GLY A 530 22.35 10.85 -44.14
CA GLY A 530 23.32 11.93 -44.02
C GLY A 530 22.71 13.33 -44.29
N ALA A 531 21.84 13.44 -45.29
CA ALA A 531 21.19 14.71 -45.66
C ALA A 531 20.16 15.18 -44.61
N VAL A 532 19.48 14.26 -43.91
CA VAL A 532 18.54 14.59 -42.83
C VAL A 532 19.30 15.07 -41.59
N MET A 533 20.41 14.41 -41.22
CA MET A 533 21.27 14.83 -40.12
C MET A 533 21.94 16.18 -40.38
N ASP A 534 22.45 16.43 -41.58
CA ASP A 534 23.03 17.71 -41.97
C ASP A 534 22.00 18.83 -41.90
N LYS A 535 20.75 18.59 -42.30
CA LYS A 535 19.66 19.55 -42.21
C LYS A 535 19.26 19.88 -40.77
N ILE A 536 19.19 18.88 -39.90
CA ILE A 536 18.87 19.04 -38.47
C ILE A 536 20.00 19.79 -37.75
N LEU A 537 21.27 19.49 -38.06
CA LEU A 537 22.44 20.16 -37.48
C LEU A 537 22.57 21.62 -37.96
N VAL A 538 22.19 21.93 -39.20
CA VAL A 538 22.27 23.30 -39.76
C VAL A 538 21.11 24.18 -39.23
N GLU A 539 19.92 23.65 -39.01
CA GLU A 539 18.77 24.41 -38.49
C GLU A 539 18.87 24.71 -36.99
N ASN A 540 19.68 23.95 -36.20
CA ASN A 540 19.86 24.18 -34.76
C ASN A 540 21.14 24.97 -34.40
N VAL A 541 21.93 25.46 -35.36
CA VAL A 541 23.13 26.28 -35.13
C VAL A 541 22.87 27.77 -35.48
N ASN A 542 21.71 28.14 -35.97
CA ASN A 542 21.23 29.50 -36.11
C ASN A 542 20.04 29.71 -35.13
#